data_c41a63ed68bbfa8fd66c0e562fc12ae0
#
_entry.id   c41a63ed68bbfa8fd66c0e562fc12ae0
#
_cell.length_a   1.000
_cell.length_b   1.000
_cell.length_c   1.000
_cell.angle_alpha   90.00
_cell.angle_beta   90.00
_cell.angle_gamma   90.00
#
_symmetry.space_group_name_H-M   'P 1'
#
loop_
_entity.id
_entity.type
_entity.pdbx_description
1 polymer ?
#
loop_
_entity_poly.entity_id
_entity_poly.type
_entity_poly.pdbx_seq_one_letter_code
_entity_poly.pdbx_strand_id
1 'polypeptide(L)'
;MADQQQLELLKQGVDAWNTWRQEHPTIEPDLNETDLSNLHLQGANLSRTNLSGTSLNNIDLGRANLSWSNFVGANLRGAKLAKANLSGADLSGAQLRQADLSDADLSQAKLMDTDLREADLSRANLKDADLTGAFLGEANLRATLITPEQLNTTRSPDDMP
;
A
#
# COMPACT_ATOMS: atom_id res chain seq x y z
N MET A 1 15.86 2.30 11.46
CA MET A 1 16.21 3.64 10.88
C MET A 1 16.53 3.42 9.42
N ALA A 2 15.88 4.16 8.53
CA ALA A 2 16.02 3.99 7.08
C ALA A 2 17.48 4.01 6.61
N ASP A 3 17.78 3.22 5.58
CA ASP A 3 19.04 3.26 4.87
C ASP A 3 19.13 4.54 4.03
N GLN A 4 20.02 5.45 4.41
CA GLN A 4 20.14 6.74 3.77
C GLN A 4 20.64 6.64 2.31
N GLN A 5 21.46 5.63 1.98
CA GLN A 5 21.92 5.42 0.61
C GLN A 5 20.77 4.97 -0.30
N GLN A 6 19.93 4.07 0.20
CA GLN A 6 18.73 3.62 -0.52
C GLN A 6 17.72 4.75 -0.69
N LEU A 7 17.52 5.59 0.35
CA LEU A 7 16.64 6.73 0.27
C LEU A 7 17.10 7.75 -0.79
N GLU A 8 18.37 8.09 -0.79
CA GLU A 8 18.94 9.02 -1.78
C GLU A 8 18.89 8.44 -3.21
N LEU A 9 19.07 7.12 -3.34
CA LEU A 9 18.94 6.44 -4.63
C LEU A 9 17.49 6.50 -5.15
N LEU A 10 16.51 6.24 -4.28
CA LEU A 10 15.09 6.32 -4.64
C LEU A 10 14.71 7.72 -5.12
N LYS A 11 15.25 8.77 -4.48
CA LYS A 11 15.03 10.17 -4.86
C LYS A 11 15.66 10.55 -6.21
N GLN A 12 16.63 9.77 -6.71
CA GLN A 12 17.15 9.96 -8.07
C GLN A 12 16.16 9.54 -9.17
N GLY A 13 15.13 8.77 -8.81
CA GLY A 13 14.05 8.38 -9.69
C GLY A 13 13.94 6.88 -9.91
N VAL A 14 12.83 6.51 -10.55
CA VAL A 14 12.42 5.10 -10.70
C VAL A 14 13.42 4.27 -11.52
N ASP A 15 14.01 4.85 -12.55
CA ASP A 15 14.94 4.11 -13.42
C ASP A 15 16.22 3.72 -12.66
N ALA A 16 16.81 4.67 -11.91
CA ALA A 16 17.99 4.40 -11.07
C ALA A 16 17.66 3.36 -9.99
N TRP A 17 16.50 3.51 -9.32
CA TRP A 17 16.03 2.58 -8.31
C TRP A 17 15.84 1.17 -8.89
N ASN A 18 15.11 1.05 -10.00
CA ASN A 18 14.81 -0.25 -10.60
C ASN A 18 16.06 -0.96 -11.13
N THR A 19 17.02 -0.21 -11.66
CA THR A 19 18.33 -0.77 -12.06
C THR A 19 19.04 -1.35 -10.85
N TRP A 20 19.13 -0.61 -9.77
CA TRP A 20 19.74 -1.07 -8.53
C TRP A 20 19.02 -2.31 -7.97
N ARG A 21 17.68 -2.35 -8.02
CA ARG A 21 16.89 -3.52 -7.60
C ARG A 21 17.22 -4.77 -8.42
N GLN A 22 17.47 -4.63 -9.71
CA GLN A 22 17.89 -5.75 -10.59
C GLN A 22 19.29 -6.26 -10.24
N GLU A 23 20.19 -5.37 -9.89
CA GLU A 23 21.58 -5.70 -9.51
C GLU A 23 21.65 -6.31 -8.09
N HIS A 24 20.67 -6.00 -7.23
CA HIS A 24 20.63 -6.41 -5.81
C HIS A 24 19.31 -7.12 -5.46
N PRO A 25 18.97 -8.26 -6.10
CA PRO A 25 17.64 -8.88 -5.99
C PRO A 25 17.34 -9.47 -4.60
N THR A 26 18.35 -9.73 -3.79
CA THR A 26 18.19 -10.32 -2.46
C THR A 26 18.15 -9.30 -1.33
N ILE A 27 18.45 -8.03 -1.61
CA ILE A 27 18.38 -6.97 -0.60
C ILE A 27 16.91 -6.59 -0.37
N GLU A 28 16.52 -6.57 0.88
CA GLU A 28 15.24 -6.02 1.34
C GLU A 28 15.47 -4.56 1.78
N PRO A 29 15.02 -3.58 0.97
CA PRO A 29 15.30 -2.18 1.30
C PRO A 29 14.63 -1.72 2.60
N ASP A 30 15.30 -0.84 3.32
CA ASP A 30 14.75 -0.22 4.52
C ASP A 30 14.58 1.29 4.36
N LEU A 31 13.32 1.71 4.21
CA LEU A 31 12.90 3.10 4.05
C LEU A 31 11.95 3.53 5.18
N ASN A 32 11.97 2.82 6.33
CA ASN A 32 11.03 3.07 7.42
C ASN A 32 11.13 4.49 7.98
N GLU A 33 10.01 4.99 8.50
CA GLU A 33 9.92 6.29 9.20
C GLU A 33 10.46 7.48 8.38
N THR A 34 10.46 7.39 7.04
CA THR A 34 10.88 8.48 6.15
C THR A 34 9.69 9.28 5.60
N ASP A 35 9.97 10.44 5.04
CA ASP A 35 8.99 11.21 4.29
C ASP A 35 9.26 11.06 2.78
N LEU A 36 8.32 10.36 2.12
CA LEU A 36 8.29 10.13 0.67
C LEU A 36 7.03 10.77 0.04
N SER A 37 6.38 11.68 0.77
CA SER A 37 5.14 12.32 0.33
C SER A 37 5.31 13.04 -1.01
N ASN A 38 4.28 12.97 -1.85
CA ASN A 38 4.20 13.62 -3.16
C ASN A 38 5.25 13.15 -4.19
N LEU A 39 6.04 12.12 -3.92
CA LEU A 39 6.97 11.57 -4.92
C LEU A 39 6.22 10.88 -6.06
N HIS A 40 6.85 10.88 -7.23
CA HIS A 40 6.39 10.17 -8.42
C HIS A 40 7.20 8.89 -8.61
N LEU A 41 6.65 7.77 -8.15
CA LEU A 41 7.31 6.47 -8.15
C LEU A 41 6.51 5.41 -8.93
N GLN A 42 5.84 5.85 -10.00
CA GLN A 42 5.08 4.95 -10.89
C GLN A 42 5.98 3.85 -11.45
N GLY A 43 5.55 2.60 -11.31
CA GLY A 43 6.30 1.43 -11.81
C GLY A 43 7.57 1.12 -11.02
N ALA A 44 7.79 1.74 -9.86
CA ALA A 44 8.93 1.40 -9.00
C ALA A 44 8.84 -0.04 -8.47
N ASN A 45 9.94 -0.74 -8.41
CA ASN A 45 10.05 -2.03 -7.75
C ASN A 45 10.41 -1.85 -6.27
N LEU A 46 9.39 -1.70 -5.45
CA LEU A 46 9.49 -1.60 -3.99
C LEU A 46 9.08 -2.91 -3.29
N SER A 47 9.16 -4.05 -4.00
CA SER A 47 8.84 -5.34 -3.40
C SER A 47 9.74 -5.66 -2.21
N ARG A 48 9.16 -6.25 -1.15
CA ARG A 48 9.83 -6.60 0.11
C ARG A 48 10.51 -5.42 0.82
N THR A 49 10.10 -4.20 0.54
CA THR A 49 10.65 -2.99 1.16
C THR A 49 9.98 -2.74 2.51
N ASN A 50 10.76 -2.36 3.50
CA ASN A 50 10.24 -1.87 4.77
C ASN A 50 9.87 -0.38 4.63
N LEU A 51 8.57 -0.08 4.63
CA LEU A 51 7.96 1.25 4.57
C LEU A 51 7.12 1.54 5.83
N SER A 52 7.39 0.82 6.93
CA SER A 52 6.63 1.00 8.17
C SER A 52 6.79 2.42 8.73
N GLY A 53 5.67 3.00 9.19
CA GLY A 53 5.63 4.36 9.75
C GLY A 53 6.00 5.48 8.78
N THR A 54 6.14 5.18 7.47
CA THR A 54 6.55 6.16 6.44
C THR A 54 5.40 7.09 6.07
N SER A 55 5.70 8.37 5.83
CA SER A 55 4.77 9.33 5.25
C SER A 55 4.76 9.19 3.72
N LEU A 56 3.62 8.78 3.16
CA LEU A 56 3.41 8.51 1.75
C LEU A 56 2.18 9.29 1.22
N ASN A 57 1.86 10.42 1.84
CA ASN A 57 0.68 11.21 1.45
C ASN A 57 0.78 11.65 -0.01
N ASN A 58 -0.29 11.44 -0.78
CA ASN A 58 -0.40 11.82 -2.19
C ASN A 58 0.73 11.28 -3.08
N ILE A 59 1.45 10.24 -2.65
CA ILE A 59 2.48 9.60 -3.46
C ILE A 59 1.86 8.97 -4.71
N ASP A 60 2.60 8.97 -5.82
CA ASP A 60 2.19 8.26 -7.02
C ASP A 60 2.97 6.94 -7.17
N LEU A 61 2.30 5.84 -6.87
CA LEU A 61 2.78 4.46 -6.94
C LEU A 61 1.98 3.63 -7.95
N GLY A 62 1.34 4.29 -8.91
CA GLY A 62 0.59 3.60 -9.95
C GLY A 62 1.43 2.51 -10.63
N ARG A 63 0.91 1.29 -10.76
CA ARG A 63 1.61 0.13 -11.35
C ARG A 63 2.92 -0.27 -10.67
N ALA A 64 3.23 0.24 -9.50
CA ALA A 64 4.41 -0.17 -8.73
C ALA A 64 4.31 -1.63 -8.27
N ASN A 65 5.44 -2.29 -8.14
CA ASN A 65 5.52 -3.57 -7.47
C ASN A 65 5.80 -3.35 -5.98
N LEU A 66 4.78 -3.57 -5.15
CA LEU A 66 4.79 -3.41 -3.70
C LEU A 66 4.57 -4.76 -2.99
N SER A 67 4.74 -5.87 -3.72
CA SER A 67 4.46 -7.20 -3.18
C SER A 67 5.35 -7.51 -1.97
N TRP A 68 4.72 -8.07 -0.92
CA TRP A 68 5.38 -8.47 0.32
C TRP A 68 6.06 -7.31 1.10
N SER A 69 5.74 -6.06 0.79
CA SER A 69 6.26 -4.89 1.51
C SER A 69 5.58 -4.71 2.85
N ASN A 70 6.27 -4.06 3.77
CA ASN A 70 5.75 -3.71 5.09
C ASN A 70 5.35 -2.22 5.14
N PHE A 71 4.04 -1.95 5.24
CA PHE A 71 3.45 -0.62 5.40
C PHE A 71 2.78 -0.41 6.77
N VAL A 72 3.15 -1.23 7.76
CA VAL A 72 2.52 -1.13 9.10
C VAL A 72 2.57 0.31 9.61
N GLY A 73 1.40 0.88 9.92
CA GLY A 73 1.26 2.24 10.41
C GLY A 73 1.66 3.36 9.44
N ALA A 74 1.91 3.06 8.16
CA ALA A 74 2.24 4.07 7.15
C ALA A 74 1.05 4.98 6.83
N ASN A 75 1.34 6.24 6.44
CA ASN A 75 0.33 7.20 6.03
C ASN A 75 0.29 7.32 4.49
N LEU A 76 -0.70 6.68 3.88
CA LEU A 76 -0.94 6.61 2.43
C LEU A 76 -2.18 7.43 2.00
N ARG A 77 -2.58 8.46 2.77
CA ARG A 77 -3.76 9.26 2.45
C ARG A 77 -3.64 9.88 1.07
N GLY A 78 -4.67 9.71 0.24
CA GLY A 78 -4.69 10.22 -1.13
C GLY A 78 -3.64 9.62 -2.06
N ALA A 79 -2.97 8.52 -1.67
CA ALA A 79 -1.99 7.84 -2.51
C ALA A 79 -2.63 7.31 -3.79
N LYS A 80 -1.91 7.40 -4.91
CA LYS A 80 -2.29 6.80 -6.18
C LYS A 80 -1.64 5.44 -6.32
N LEU A 81 -2.44 4.39 -6.16
CA LEU A 81 -2.03 2.99 -6.18
C LEU A 81 -2.73 2.19 -7.27
N ALA A 82 -3.32 2.89 -8.26
CA ALA A 82 -4.03 2.22 -9.34
C ALA A 82 -3.14 1.18 -10.05
N LYS A 83 -3.64 -0.05 -10.17
CA LYS A 83 -2.94 -1.20 -10.78
C LYS A 83 -1.63 -1.58 -10.09
N ALA A 84 -1.38 -1.12 -8.87
CA ALA A 84 -0.22 -1.56 -8.09
C ALA A 84 -0.37 -3.04 -7.67
N ASN A 85 0.77 -3.73 -7.56
CA ASN A 85 0.82 -5.06 -6.97
C ASN A 85 1.16 -4.95 -5.48
N LEU A 86 0.17 -5.15 -4.62
CA LEU A 86 0.28 -5.17 -3.16
C LEU A 86 0.09 -6.58 -2.59
N SER A 87 0.23 -7.63 -3.44
CA SER A 87 0.01 -9.00 -3.00
C SER A 87 0.93 -9.37 -1.83
N GLY A 88 0.34 -9.91 -0.77
CA GLY A 88 1.04 -10.29 0.46
C GLY A 88 1.63 -9.12 1.27
N ALA A 89 1.37 -7.86 0.90
CA ALA A 89 1.84 -6.70 1.68
C ALA A 89 1.19 -6.62 3.06
N ASP A 90 1.91 -6.11 4.05
CA ASP A 90 1.39 -5.83 5.39
C ASP A 90 1.02 -4.34 5.50
N LEU A 91 -0.27 -4.05 5.46
CA LEU A 91 -0.87 -2.71 5.56
C LEU A 91 -1.57 -2.50 6.91
N SER A 92 -1.29 -3.35 7.90
CA SER A 92 -1.97 -3.30 9.21
C SER A 92 -1.83 -1.92 9.85
N GLY A 93 -2.95 -1.32 10.25
CA GLY A 93 -3.00 0.02 10.83
C GLY A 93 -2.61 1.16 9.91
N ALA A 94 -2.39 0.91 8.60
CA ALA A 94 -2.07 1.97 7.64
C ALA A 94 -3.27 2.88 7.38
N GLN A 95 -3.00 4.14 6.99
CA GLN A 95 -4.01 5.13 6.64
C GLN A 95 -4.10 5.26 5.12
N LEU A 96 -5.15 4.70 4.51
CA LEU A 96 -5.40 4.68 3.06
C LEU A 96 -6.66 5.50 2.68
N ARG A 97 -7.08 6.41 3.57
CA ARG A 97 -8.25 7.24 3.30
C ARG A 97 -8.08 8.00 1.99
N GLN A 98 -9.11 7.95 1.11
CA GLN A 98 -9.10 8.61 -0.20
C GLN A 98 -8.01 8.12 -1.17
N ALA A 99 -7.38 6.98 -0.91
CA ALA A 99 -6.42 6.40 -1.83
C ALA A 99 -7.13 5.80 -3.06
N ASP A 100 -6.48 5.86 -4.21
CA ASP A 100 -6.90 5.18 -5.43
C ASP A 100 -6.21 3.81 -5.52
N LEU A 101 -6.96 2.76 -5.21
CA LEU A 101 -6.55 1.35 -5.30
C LEU A 101 -7.25 0.63 -6.46
N SER A 102 -7.78 1.37 -7.42
CA SER A 102 -8.52 0.80 -8.54
C SER A 102 -7.65 -0.19 -9.34
N ASP A 103 -8.21 -1.36 -9.66
CA ASP A 103 -7.49 -2.46 -10.33
C ASP A 103 -6.23 -2.98 -9.57
N ALA A 104 -5.99 -2.61 -8.32
CA ALA A 104 -4.83 -3.09 -7.56
C ALA A 104 -4.97 -4.57 -7.17
N ASP A 105 -3.85 -5.26 -7.07
CA ASP A 105 -3.79 -6.61 -6.51
C ASP A 105 -3.42 -6.54 -5.02
N LEU A 106 -4.40 -6.80 -4.16
CA LEU A 106 -4.29 -6.88 -2.70
C LEU A 106 -4.46 -8.33 -2.20
N SER A 107 -4.30 -9.32 -3.09
CA SER A 107 -4.45 -10.71 -2.69
C SER A 107 -3.47 -11.08 -1.57
N GLN A 108 -3.97 -11.79 -0.56
CA GLN A 108 -3.21 -12.18 0.63
C GLN A 108 -2.63 -11.01 1.46
N ALA A 109 -3.02 -9.76 1.17
CA ALA A 109 -2.58 -8.61 1.95
C ALA A 109 -3.17 -8.65 3.37
N LYS A 110 -2.41 -8.13 4.34
CA LYS A 110 -2.91 -7.88 5.69
C LYS A 110 -3.42 -6.45 5.76
N LEU A 111 -4.70 -6.30 5.98
CA LEU A 111 -5.40 -5.02 6.07
C LEU A 111 -6.07 -4.83 7.45
N MET A 112 -5.52 -5.48 8.48
CA MET A 112 -6.07 -5.40 9.84
C MET A 112 -6.05 -3.96 10.35
N ASP A 113 -7.19 -3.48 10.87
CA ASP A 113 -7.36 -2.11 11.40
C ASP A 113 -6.95 -0.98 10.41
N THR A 114 -6.92 -1.26 9.11
CA THR A 114 -6.55 -0.28 8.07
C THR A 114 -7.69 0.71 7.83
N ASP A 115 -7.38 2.00 7.69
CA ASP A 115 -8.36 3.02 7.33
C ASP A 115 -8.47 3.16 5.79
N LEU A 116 -9.50 2.53 5.22
CA LEU A 116 -9.83 2.54 3.79
C LEU A 116 -11.04 3.42 3.47
N ARG A 117 -11.43 4.31 4.38
CA ARG A 117 -12.58 5.18 4.17
C ARG A 117 -12.41 6.05 2.93
N GLU A 118 -13.48 6.17 2.14
CA GLU A 118 -13.48 6.96 0.90
C GLU A 118 -12.44 6.48 -0.16
N ALA A 119 -11.79 5.32 0.03
CA ALA A 119 -10.86 4.77 -0.94
C ALA A 119 -11.58 4.19 -2.17
N ASP A 120 -10.96 4.27 -3.33
CA ASP A 120 -11.45 3.57 -4.52
C ASP A 120 -10.78 2.19 -4.63
N LEU A 121 -11.55 1.14 -4.32
CA LEU A 121 -11.17 -0.26 -4.45
C LEU A 121 -11.84 -0.92 -5.68
N SER A 122 -12.38 -0.11 -6.60
CA SER A 122 -13.08 -0.66 -7.76
C SER A 122 -12.19 -1.61 -8.56
N ARG A 123 -12.69 -2.80 -8.85
CA ARG A 123 -11.99 -3.88 -9.54
C ARG A 123 -10.72 -4.39 -8.85
N ALA A 124 -10.45 -3.99 -7.60
CA ALA A 124 -9.33 -4.52 -6.83
C ALA A 124 -9.53 -6.01 -6.51
N ASN A 125 -8.42 -6.74 -6.39
CA ASN A 125 -8.41 -8.14 -5.98
C ASN A 125 -8.06 -8.24 -4.49
N LEU A 126 -9.05 -8.59 -3.66
CA LEU A 126 -8.90 -8.82 -2.21
C LEU A 126 -8.94 -10.32 -1.84
N LYS A 127 -8.69 -11.21 -2.81
CA LYS A 127 -8.70 -12.64 -2.55
C LYS A 127 -7.74 -13.00 -1.41
N ASP A 128 -8.26 -13.72 -0.40
CA ASP A 128 -7.51 -14.16 0.77
C ASP A 128 -6.87 -13.02 1.60
N ALA A 129 -7.26 -11.76 1.40
CA ALA A 129 -6.83 -10.65 2.23
C ALA A 129 -7.52 -10.66 3.61
N ASP A 130 -6.79 -10.26 4.66
CA ASP A 130 -7.32 -10.12 6.02
C ASP A 130 -7.79 -8.68 6.26
N LEU A 131 -9.10 -8.48 6.31
CA LEU A 131 -9.77 -7.19 6.53
C LEU A 131 -10.27 -7.01 7.98
N THR A 132 -9.79 -7.83 8.92
CA THR A 132 -10.26 -7.78 10.31
C THR A 132 -10.09 -6.37 10.90
N GLY A 133 -11.18 -5.77 11.31
CA GLY A 133 -11.20 -4.43 11.90
C GLY A 133 -10.95 -3.28 10.92
N ALA A 134 -10.83 -3.52 9.60
CA ALA A 134 -10.66 -2.47 8.60
C ALA A 134 -11.89 -1.55 8.52
N PHE A 135 -11.68 -0.27 8.23
CA PHE A 135 -12.72 0.74 8.05
C PHE A 135 -12.98 0.96 6.55
N LEU A 136 -14.17 0.60 6.07
CA LEU A 136 -14.58 0.71 4.66
C LEU A 136 -15.65 1.77 4.41
N GLY A 137 -15.92 2.67 5.37
CA GLY A 137 -16.94 3.71 5.20
C GLY A 137 -16.76 4.50 3.91
N GLU A 138 -17.80 4.54 3.07
CA GLU A 138 -17.81 5.27 1.78
C GLU A 138 -16.77 4.77 0.76
N ALA A 139 -16.11 3.63 0.98
CA ALA A 139 -15.23 3.04 -0.01
C ALA A 139 -15.99 2.55 -1.25
N ASN A 140 -15.41 2.74 -2.43
CA ASN A 140 -15.96 2.23 -3.68
C ASN A 140 -15.53 0.77 -3.88
N LEU A 141 -16.45 -0.18 -3.67
CA LEU A 141 -16.22 -1.62 -3.81
C LEU A 141 -16.79 -2.19 -5.13
N ARG A 142 -17.04 -1.36 -6.14
CA ARG A 142 -17.63 -1.81 -7.39
C ARG A 142 -16.74 -2.82 -8.11
N ALA A 143 -17.28 -4.01 -8.37
CA ALA A 143 -16.57 -5.10 -9.03
C ALA A 143 -15.29 -5.56 -8.32
N THR A 144 -15.14 -5.25 -7.04
CA THR A 144 -14.05 -5.75 -6.19
C THR A 144 -14.21 -7.25 -5.95
N LEU A 145 -13.11 -8.00 -6.01
CA LEU A 145 -13.11 -9.42 -5.62
C LEU A 145 -12.97 -9.52 -4.09
N ILE A 146 -14.11 -9.53 -3.41
CA ILE A 146 -14.23 -9.60 -1.95
C ILE A 146 -15.37 -10.56 -1.59
N THR A 147 -15.22 -11.30 -0.50
CA THR A 147 -16.25 -12.24 -0.03
C THR A 147 -17.12 -11.63 1.07
N PRO A 148 -18.36 -12.15 1.27
CA PRO A 148 -19.19 -11.74 2.40
C PRO A 148 -18.51 -11.99 3.76
N GLU A 149 -17.74 -13.06 3.88
CA GLU A 149 -17.00 -13.40 5.10
C GLU A 149 -15.95 -12.32 5.41
N GLN A 150 -15.20 -11.85 4.41
CA GLN A 150 -14.26 -10.76 4.58
C GLN A 150 -14.97 -9.46 5.01
N LEU A 151 -16.10 -9.13 4.37
CA LEU A 151 -16.88 -7.94 4.75
C LEU A 151 -17.41 -8.01 6.19
N ASN A 152 -17.77 -9.18 6.68
CA ASN A 152 -18.24 -9.37 8.05
C ASN A 152 -17.15 -9.15 9.11
N THR A 153 -15.88 -9.13 8.75
CA THR A 153 -14.78 -8.85 9.68
C THR A 153 -14.44 -7.37 9.78
N THR A 154 -14.96 -6.54 8.88
CA THR A 154 -14.73 -5.10 8.88
C THR A 154 -15.51 -4.40 9.97
N ARG A 155 -15.09 -3.20 10.35
CA ARG A 155 -15.83 -2.37 11.33
C ARG A 155 -17.08 -1.76 10.70
N SER A 156 -18.15 -1.72 11.49
CA SER A 156 -19.35 -0.97 11.14
C SER A 156 -19.05 0.54 11.09
N PRO A 157 -19.76 1.32 10.24
CA PRO A 157 -19.69 2.78 10.27
C PRO A 157 -19.97 3.38 11.66
N ASP A 158 -20.73 2.67 12.50
CA ASP A 158 -21.10 3.09 13.85
C ASP A 158 -19.99 2.81 14.90
N ASP A 159 -18.94 2.06 14.55
CA ASP A 159 -17.84 1.69 15.46
C ASP A 159 -16.70 2.72 15.47
N MET A 160 -16.94 3.91 14.93
CA MET A 160 -15.90 4.96 14.84
C MET A 160 -15.68 5.64 16.20
N PRO A 161 -14.42 5.88 16.60
CA PRO A 161 -14.12 6.63 17.81
C PRO A 161 -14.44 8.12 17.65
#